data_35e69172d800ddc33bf223e0d79f56ea
#
_entry.id   35e69172d800ddc33bf223e0d79f56ea
#
_cell.length_a   1.000
_cell.length_b   1.000
_cell.length_c   1.000
_cell.angle_alpha   90.00
_cell.angle_beta   90.00
_cell.angle_gamma   90.00
#
_symmetry.space_group_name_H-M   'P 1'
#
loop_
_entity.id
_entity.type
_entity.pdbx_description
1 polymer ?
#
loop_
_entity_poly.entity_id
_entity_poly.type
_entity_poly.pdbx_seq_one_letter_code
_entity_poly.pdbx_strand_id
1 'polypeptide(L)'
;MKKVAIIGGGISGLYMASLLRLNSNYEVSIYEKNNSINLEKGYGIQLSVNSIKLLNKIGFQNINLKEKFFPNMIDFYSLKNKNKICDLNISTFNSLNDKYTTLQRFTLIDFLRNKLPNNLINYNKKVIEVQNNSVVTKIVFEDNSFIECDYLIISDGIFSKTRSLIANKEIKPKYFNSIALRGNIDQNNLQYIDHNNITLLLGSNLHSVVYPVNQHGQFNFVTILRK
;
A
#
# COMPACT_ATOMS: atom_id res chain seq x y z
N MET A 1 -15.51 0.42 -25.97
CA MET A 1 -14.72 0.56 -24.71
C MET A 1 -13.60 -0.46 -24.73
N LYS A 2 -12.42 -0.09 -24.20
CA LYS A 2 -11.28 -1.01 -24.06
C LYS A 2 -11.38 -1.77 -22.74
N LYS A 3 -11.26 -3.09 -22.81
CA LYS A 3 -11.31 -3.96 -21.62
C LYS A 3 -9.97 -3.97 -20.90
N VAL A 4 -9.97 -3.63 -19.61
CA VAL A 4 -8.78 -3.62 -18.76
C VAL A 4 -8.94 -4.65 -17.64
N ALA A 5 -8.09 -5.66 -17.64
CA ALA A 5 -8.01 -6.63 -16.55
C ALA A 5 -6.88 -6.26 -15.58
N ILE A 6 -7.21 -6.19 -14.30
CA ILE A 6 -6.23 -5.91 -13.23
C ILE A 6 -6.12 -7.16 -12.36
N ILE A 7 -4.92 -7.74 -12.28
CA ILE A 7 -4.65 -8.90 -11.44
C ILE A 7 -4.13 -8.45 -10.08
N GLY A 8 -4.91 -8.75 -9.04
CA GLY A 8 -4.62 -8.41 -7.64
C GLY A 8 -5.47 -7.28 -7.07
N GLY A 9 -6.20 -7.56 -6.00
CA GLY A 9 -7.06 -6.64 -5.25
C GLY A 9 -6.34 -5.87 -4.12
N GLY A 10 -5.02 -5.69 -4.22
CA GLY A 10 -4.23 -4.89 -3.27
C GLY A 10 -4.35 -3.38 -3.52
N ILE A 11 -3.60 -2.57 -2.73
CA ILE A 11 -3.62 -1.10 -2.83
C ILE A 11 -3.42 -0.62 -4.26
N SER A 12 -2.42 -1.18 -4.97
CA SER A 12 -2.10 -0.77 -6.35
C SER A 12 -3.25 -1.09 -7.33
N GLY A 13 -3.83 -2.29 -7.25
CA GLY A 13 -4.92 -2.71 -8.14
C GLY A 13 -6.19 -1.92 -7.89
N LEU A 14 -6.57 -1.74 -6.62
CA LEU A 14 -7.75 -0.94 -6.24
C LEU A 14 -7.60 0.53 -6.66
N TYR A 15 -6.42 1.11 -6.44
CA TYR A 15 -6.15 2.49 -6.84
C TYR A 15 -6.20 2.66 -8.36
N MET A 16 -5.54 1.76 -9.10
CA MET A 16 -5.53 1.79 -10.57
C MET A 16 -6.95 1.65 -11.15
N ALA A 17 -7.75 0.72 -10.61
CA ALA A 17 -9.14 0.56 -11.01
C ALA A 17 -9.95 1.85 -10.75
N SER A 18 -9.76 2.49 -9.59
CA SER A 18 -10.44 3.73 -9.24
C SER A 18 -10.09 4.86 -10.21
N LEU A 19 -8.83 4.96 -10.64
CA LEU A 19 -8.40 5.97 -11.62
C LEU A 19 -8.93 5.70 -13.02
N LEU A 20 -8.78 4.48 -13.51
CA LEU A 20 -9.19 4.13 -14.89
C LEU A 20 -10.68 4.29 -15.10
N ARG A 21 -11.49 4.04 -14.07
CA ARG A 21 -12.94 4.24 -14.12
C ARG A 21 -13.38 5.72 -14.24
N LEU A 22 -12.50 6.67 -14.01
CA LEU A 22 -12.79 8.07 -14.29
C LEU A 22 -12.89 8.36 -15.80
N ASN A 23 -12.39 7.44 -16.62
CA ASN A 23 -12.46 7.52 -18.07
C ASN A 23 -13.42 6.47 -18.63
N SER A 24 -14.52 6.90 -19.23
CA SER A 24 -15.58 6.04 -19.81
C SER A 24 -15.10 5.17 -20.99
N ASN A 25 -13.91 5.39 -21.52
CA ASN A 25 -13.34 4.57 -22.57
C ASN A 25 -12.86 3.20 -22.09
N TYR A 26 -12.79 2.98 -20.77
CA TYR A 26 -12.30 1.75 -20.17
C TYR A 26 -13.41 0.98 -19.43
N GLU A 27 -13.51 -0.31 -19.74
CA GLU A 27 -14.25 -1.29 -18.95
C GLU A 27 -13.24 -2.02 -18.05
N VAL A 28 -13.28 -1.76 -16.75
CA VAL A 28 -12.26 -2.23 -15.79
C VAL A 28 -12.83 -3.37 -14.96
N SER A 29 -12.03 -4.44 -14.78
CA SER A 29 -12.34 -5.54 -13.85
C SER A 29 -11.08 -5.93 -13.06
N ILE A 30 -11.26 -6.24 -11.77
CA ILE A 30 -10.20 -6.75 -10.89
C ILE A 30 -10.41 -8.24 -10.68
N TYR A 31 -9.31 -9.01 -10.70
CA TYR A 31 -9.30 -10.45 -10.45
C TYR A 31 -8.38 -10.74 -9.24
N GLU A 32 -8.97 -11.13 -8.13
CA GLU A 32 -8.29 -11.41 -6.87
C GLU A 32 -8.31 -12.93 -6.60
N LYS A 33 -7.14 -13.50 -6.25
CA LYS A 33 -7.00 -14.94 -6.01
C LYS A 33 -7.69 -15.40 -4.72
N ASN A 34 -7.79 -14.53 -3.73
CA ASN A 34 -8.43 -14.82 -2.45
C ASN A 34 -9.96 -14.67 -2.57
N ASN A 35 -10.68 -15.23 -1.60
CA ASN A 35 -12.15 -15.13 -1.51
C ASN A 35 -12.63 -13.75 -1.02
N SER A 36 -11.73 -12.92 -0.51
CA SER A 36 -12.01 -11.56 -0.05
C SER A 36 -10.74 -10.71 -0.07
N ILE A 37 -10.91 -9.40 -0.04
CA ILE A 37 -9.80 -8.48 0.28
C ILE A 37 -9.59 -8.54 1.79
N ASN A 38 -8.37 -8.92 2.19
CA ASN A 38 -8.03 -8.96 3.59
C ASN A 38 -7.94 -7.54 4.16
N LEU A 39 -8.93 -7.18 4.97
CA LEU A 39 -8.98 -5.97 5.77
C LEU A 39 -8.45 -6.19 7.19
N GLU A 40 -7.91 -7.38 7.49
CA GLU A 40 -7.38 -7.65 8.82
C GLU A 40 -6.38 -6.57 9.23
N LYS A 41 -6.38 -6.28 10.52
CA LYS A 41 -5.60 -5.25 11.21
C LYS A 41 -4.18 -5.20 10.65
N GLY A 42 -4.02 -4.40 9.60
CA GLY A 42 -2.73 -4.13 8.99
C GLY A 42 -1.94 -3.22 9.91
N TYR A 43 -0.67 -3.14 9.62
CA TYR A 43 0.21 -2.17 10.25
C TYR A 43 -0.01 -0.78 9.67
N GLY A 44 0.64 0.23 10.24
CA GLY A 44 0.61 1.58 9.70
C GLY A 44 1.27 1.69 8.33
N ILE A 45 0.89 2.73 7.61
CA ILE A 45 1.51 3.15 6.35
C ILE A 45 1.77 4.65 6.38
N GLN A 46 2.85 5.06 5.76
CA GLN A 46 3.22 6.46 5.57
C GLN A 46 3.04 6.82 4.10
N LEU A 47 2.37 7.93 3.83
CA LEU A 47 2.07 8.43 2.51
C LEU A 47 2.68 9.83 2.36
N SER A 48 3.68 9.94 1.52
CA SER A 48 4.29 11.21 1.18
C SER A 48 3.36 12.08 0.33
N VAL A 49 3.65 13.37 0.26
CA VAL A 49 2.82 14.39 -0.41
C VAL A 49 2.49 14.02 -1.86
N ASN A 50 3.45 13.45 -2.61
CA ASN A 50 3.21 12.98 -3.97
C ASN A 50 2.18 11.84 -4.04
N SER A 51 2.18 10.91 -3.08
CA SER A 51 1.18 9.85 -2.98
C SER A 51 -0.19 10.41 -2.62
N ILE A 52 -0.25 11.38 -1.70
CA ILE A 52 -1.50 12.06 -1.32
C ILE A 52 -2.09 12.81 -2.50
N LYS A 53 -1.27 13.55 -3.26
CA LYS A 53 -1.72 14.23 -4.48
C LYS A 53 -2.37 13.29 -5.50
N LEU A 54 -1.84 12.07 -5.63
CA LEU A 54 -2.44 11.06 -6.49
C LEU A 54 -3.75 10.52 -5.90
N LEU A 55 -3.78 10.19 -4.62
CA LEU A 55 -4.97 9.67 -3.93
C LEU A 55 -6.11 10.70 -3.86
N ASN A 56 -5.79 11.97 -3.77
CA ASN A 56 -6.77 13.06 -3.78
C ASN A 56 -7.55 13.14 -5.11
N LYS A 57 -7.00 12.65 -6.23
CA LYS A 57 -7.74 12.53 -7.49
C LYS A 57 -8.98 11.64 -7.39
N ILE A 58 -8.99 10.72 -6.42
CA ILE A 58 -10.13 9.84 -6.15
C ILE A 58 -10.82 10.16 -4.81
N GLY A 59 -10.53 11.33 -4.21
CA GLY A 59 -11.23 11.85 -3.04
C GLY A 59 -10.70 11.36 -1.69
N PHE A 60 -9.41 11.07 -1.56
CA PHE A 60 -8.76 10.64 -0.30
C PHE A 60 -8.87 11.70 0.80
N GLN A 61 -8.93 12.99 0.45
CA GLN A 61 -9.14 14.08 1.41
C GLN A 61 -10.42 13.89 2.26
N ASN A 62 -11.42 13.18 1.75
CA ASN A 62 -12.71 12.96 2.42
C ASN A 62 -12.67 11.86 3.51
N ILE A 63 -11.57 11.15 3.68
CA ILE A 63 -11.41 10.22 4.81
C ILE A 63 -11.48 11.00 6.12
N ASN A 64 -12.18 10.44 7.11
CA ASN A 64 -12.31 11.03 8.44
C ASN A 64 -10.94 11.43 8.99
N LEU A 65 -10.83 12.67 9.45
CA LEU A 65 -9.59 13.20 10.02
C LEU A 65 -9.11 12.42 11.24
N LYS A 66 -10.02 11.84 12.01
CA LYS A 66 -9.68 11.01 13.17
C LYS A 66 -8.90 9.73 12.81
N GLU A 67 -9.09 9.23 11.59
CA GLU A 67 -8.43 8.02 11.07
C GLU A 67 -7.08 8.31 10.37
N LYS A 68 -6.65 9.56 10.36
CA LYS A 68 -5.40 10.02 9.76
C LYS A 68 -4.60 10.84 10.74
N PHE A 69 -3.29 10.84 10.55
CA PHE A 69 -2.39 11.75 11.26
C PHE A 69 -1.48 12.49 10.29
N PHE A 70 -1.11 13.71 10.64
CA PHE A 70 -0.23 14.56 9.83
C PHE A 70 1.01 14.91 10.65
N PRO A 71 2.05 14.08 10.61
CA PRO A 71 3.26 14.36 11.37
C PRO A 71 3.97 15.61 10.85
N ASN A 72 4.56 16.37 11.77
CA ASN A 72 5.26 17.60 11.45
C ASN A 72 6.70 17.36 11.02
N MET A 73 7.37 16.44 11.71
CA MET A 73 8.81 16.22 11.57
C MET A 73 9.14 14.73 11.55
N ILE A 74 10.35 14.43 11.10
CA ILE A 74 11.02 13.15 11.37
C ILE A 74 12.18 13.43 12.31
N ASP A 75 12.14 12.87 13.50
CA ASP A 75 13.20 12.95 14.51
C ASP A 75 14.11 11.74 14.42
N PHE A 76 15.40 11.96 14.33
CA PHE A 76 16.42 10.90 14.25
C PHE A 76 17.16 10.79 15.57
N TYR A 77 17.18 9.61 16.17
CA TYR A 77 17.88 9.32 17.42
C TYR A 77 18.86 8.18 17.27
N SER A 78 19.96 8.27 17.99
CA SER A 78 20.94 7.20 18.13
C SER A 78 20.49 6.22 19.21
N LEU A 79 20.41 4.93 18.89
CA LEU A 79 20.15 3.88 19.89
C LEU A 79 21.35 3.67 20.84
N LYS A 80 22.56 4.04 20.42
CA LYS A 80 23.77 3.86 21.23
C LYS A 80 23.80 4.75 22.47
N ASN A 81 23.48 6.02 22.31
CA ASN A 81 23.57 7.03 23.37
C ASN A 81 22.25 7.75 23.65
N LYS A 82 21.17 7.37 22.97
CA LYS A 82 19.81 7.95 23.08
C LYS A 82 19.73 9.44 22.73
N ASN A 83 20.75 10.01 22.12
CA ASN A 83 20.76 11.41 21.73
C ASN A 83 20.06 11.62 20.40
N LYS A 84 19.38 12.78 20.27
CA LYS A 84 18.88 13.25 18.97
C LYS A 84 20.06 13.58 18.07
N ILE A 85 20.06 13.04 16.85
CA ILE A 85 21.07 13.26 15.83
C ILE A 85 20.73 14.50 15.01
N CYS A 86 19.51 14.53 14.50
CA CYS A 86 18.96 15.63 13.71
C CYS A 86 17.43 15.49 13.61
N ASP A 87 16.81 16.41 12.92
CA ASP A 87 15.41 16.32 12.51
C ASP A 87 15.24 16.77 11.06
N LEU A 88 14.11 16.40 10.48
CA LEU A 88 13.68 16.82 9.15
C LEU A 88 12.26 17.35 9.25
N ASN A 89 12.08 18.64 8.93
CA ASN A 89 10.74 19.22 8.87
C ASN A 89 10.04 18.80 7.58
N ILE A 90 9.16 17.79 7.68
CA ILE A 90 8.39 17.28 6.53
C ILE A 90 7.16 18.12 6.24
N SER A 91 6.73 18.97 7.17
CA SER A 91 5.59 19.87 6.96
C SER A 91 5.87 20.91 5.89
N THR A 92 7.14 21.24 5.62
CA THR A 92 7.56 22.17 4.56
C THR A 92 7.21 21.67 3.16
N PHE A 93 7.01 20.38 2.98
CA PHE A 93 6.59 19.78 1.71
C PHE A 93 5.07 19.79 1.52
N ASN A 94 4.31 20.11 2.57
CA ASN A 94 2.86 20.11 2.55
C ASN A 94 2.32 21.29 1.73
N SER A 95 1.22 21.04 1.02
CA SER A 95 0.36 22.08 0.45
C SER A 95 -0.96 22.14 1.19
N LEU A 96 -1.86 23.04 0.79
CA LEU A 96 -3.17 23.18 1.41
C LEU A 96 -3.94 21.85 1.45
N ASN A 97 -3.90 21.10 0.34
CA ASN A 97 -4.69 19.87 0.16
C ASN A 97 -3.86 18.58 0.25
N ASP A 98 -2.54 18.68 0.10
CA ASP A 98 -1.66 17.51 0.04
C ASP A 98 -0.70 17.56 1.23
N LYS A 99 -1.01 16.81 2.29
CA LYS A 99 -0.19 16.75 3.51
C LYS A 99 0.40 15.35 3.66
N TYR A 100 1.67 15.29 4.06
CA TYR A 100 2.26 14.02 4.48
C TYR A 100 1.34 13.36 5.51
N THR A 101 0.94 12.13 5.26
CA THR A 101 -0.12 11.47 6.03
C THR A 101 0.34 10.08 6.48
N THR A 102 0.08 9.77 7.73
CA THR A 102 0.21 8.42 8.26
C THR A 102 -1.17 7.91 8.68
N LEU A 103 -1.43 6.62 8.48
CA LEU A 103 -2.70 6.00 8.81
C LEU A 103 -2.54 4.48 8.92
N GLN A 104 -3.57 3.81 9.41
CA GLN A 104 -3.63 2.34 9.36
C GLN A 104 -3.80 1.89 7.90
N ARG A 105 -3.08 0.84 7.51
CA ARG A 105 -3.13 0.28 6.15
C ARG A 105 -4.54 -0.17 5.78
N PHE A 106 -5.30 -0.73 6.74
CA PHE A 106 -6.67 -1.15 6.48
C PHE A 106 -7.58 0.03 6.12
N THR A 107 -7.41 1.20 6.75
CA THR A 107 -8.16 2.43 6.44
C THR A 107 -7.97 2.84 4.97
N LEU A 108 -6.74 2.75 4.46
CA LEU A 108 -6.47 3.03 3.05
C LEU A 108 -7.13 2.00 2.13
N ILE A 109 -7.04 0.71 2.47
CA ILE A 109 -7.63 -0.36 1.64
C ILE A 109 -9.15 -0.25 1.65
N ASP A 110 -9.77 -0.03 2.81
CA ASP A 110 -11.21 0.16 2.94
C ASP A 110 -11.69 1.35 2.12
N PHE A 111 -11.00 2.49 2.22
CA PHE A 111 -11.28 3.65 1.37
C PHE A 111 -11.25 3.29 -0.12
N LEU A 112 -10.19 2.64 -0.58
CA LEU A 112 -10.04 2.27 -1.99
C LEU A 112 -11.11 1.26 -2.43
N ARG A 113 -11.42 0.30 -1.57
CA ARG A 113 -12.46 -0.71 -1.82
C ARG A 113 -13.84 -0.07 -1.98
N ASN A 114 -14.18 0.88 -1.11
CA ASN A 114 -15.47 1.57 -1.10
C ASN A 114 -15.64 2.56 -2.26
N LYS A 115 -14.57 2.88 -3.02
CA LYS A 115 -14.65 3.64 -4.28
C LYS A 115 -15.12 2.81 -5.46
N LEU A 116 -15.14 1.50 -5.33
CA LEU A 116 -15.44 0.57 -6.40
C LEU A 116 -16.79 -0.14 -6.16
N PRO A 117 -17.62 -0.34 -7.19
CA PRO A 117 -18.82 -1.15 -7.06
C PRO A 117 -18.43 -2.61 -6.77
N ASN A 118 -19.33 -3.30 -6.06
CA ASN A 118 -19.07 -4.67 -5.58
C ASN A 118 -18.81 -5.68 -6.72
N ASN A 119 -19.47 -5.51 -7.85
CA ASN A 119 -19.36 -6.39 -9.00
C ASN A 119 -18.08 -6.21 -9.83
N LEU A 120 -17.25 -5.24 -9.49
CA LEU A 120 -15.99 -4.98 -10.22
C LEU A 120 -14.87 -5.93 -9.82
N ILE A 121 -14.95 -6.52 -8.63
CA ILE A 121 -13.92 -7.40 -8.08
C ILE A 121 -14.41 -8.85 -8.18
N ASN A 122 -13.69 -9.63 -8.98
CA ASN A 122 -13.91 -11.06 -9.14
C ASN A 122 -12.96 -11.82 -8.21
N TYR A 123 -13.51 -12.42 -7.18
CA TYR A 123 -12.76 -13.21 -6.20
C TYR A 123 -12.53 -14.65 -6.65
N ASN A 124 -11.61 -15.37 -5.98
CA ASN A 124 -11.21 -16.75 -6.30
C ASN A 124 -10.68 -16.91 -7.72
N LYS A 125 -10.08 -15.85 -8.26
CA LYS A 125 -9.53 -15.81 -9.63
C LYS A 125 -8.00 -15.82 -9.62
N LYS A 126 -7.44 -17.01 -9.33
CA LYS A 126 -6.00 -17.22 -9.36
C LYS A 126 -5.57 -17.51 -10.79
N VAL A 127 -4.70 -16.67 -11.33
CA VAL A 127 -4.14 -16.80 -12.68
C VAL A 127 -3.22 -18.01 -12.75
N ILE A 128 -3.42 -18.87 -13.75
CA ILE A 128 -2.55 -20.03 -14.05
C ILE A 128 -1.87 -19.92 -15.39
N GLU A 129 -2.43 -19.15 -16.34
CA GLU A 129 -1.86 -18.96 -17.67
C GLU A 129 -2.18 -17.59 -18.22
N VAL A 130 -1.26 -17.02 -18.98
CA VAL A 130 -1.44 -15.78 -19.76
C VAL A 130 -0.94 -16.01 -21.18
N GLN A 131 -1.83 -15.89 -22.13
CA GLN A 131 -1.54 -15.97 -23.56
C GLN A 131 -1.69 -14.58 -24.15
N ASN A 132 -0.60 -14.02 -24.66
CA ASN A 132 -0.60 -12.71 -25.30
C ASN A 132 -0.42 -12.88 -26.80
N ASN A 133 -1.41 -12.47 -27.57
CA ASN A 133 -1.29 -12.30 -29.00
C ASN A 133 -1.30 -10.81 -29.38
N SER A 134 -1.07 -10.48 -30.62
CA SER A 134 -0.98 -9.08 -31.08
C SER A 134 -2.28 -8.27 -30.95
N VAL A 135 -3.40 -8.91 -30.66
CA VAL A 135 -4.73 -8.27 -30.62
C VAL A 135 -5.30 -8.22 -29.20
N VAL A 136 -5.28 -9.34 -28.50
CA VAL A 136 -5.87 -9.47 -27.14
C VAL A 136 -4.97 -10.32 -26.25
N THR A 137 -5.10 -10.10 -24.93
CA THR A 137 -4.50 -10.95 -23.91
C THR A 137 -5.57 -11.84 -23.32
N LYS A 138 -5.37 -13.17 -23.41
CA LYS A 138 -6.22 -14.17 -22.76
C LYS A 138 -5.60 -14.59 -21.45
N ILE A 139 -6.41 -14.61 -20.38
CA ILE A 139 -6.01 -14.97 -19.03
C ILE A 139 -6.85 -16.14 -18.59
N VAL A 140 -6.21 -17.24 -18.18
CA VAL A 140 -6.87 -18.46 -17.68
C VAL A 140 -6.70 -18.53 -16.17
N PHE A 141 -7.78 -18.88 -15.47
CA PHE A 141 -7.82 -19.02 -14.03
C PHE A 141 -7.83 -20.50 -13.60
N GLU A 142 -7.52 -20.73 -12.33
CA GLU A 142 -7.44 -22.09 -11.72
C GLU A 142 -8.79 -22.83 -11.75
N ASP A 143 -9.91 -22.12 -11.82
CA ASP A 143 -11.26 -22.69 -12.01
C ASP A 143 -11.61 -23.03 -13.46
N ASN A 144 -10.63 -23.03 -14.36
CA ASN A 144 -10.77 -23.24 -15.81
C ASN A 144 -11.57 -22.15 -16.56
N SER A 145 -12.03 -21.11 -15.89
CA SER A 145 -12.60 -19.96 -16.57
C SER A 145 -11.50 -19.13 -17.24
N PHE A 146 -11.87 -18.37 -18.25
CA PHE A 146 -10.95 -17.44 -18.89
C PHE A 146 -11.62 -16.12 -19.23
N ILE A 147 -10.80 -15.11 -19.45
CA ILE A 147 -11.22 -13.80 -19.94
C ILE A 147 -10.28 -13.34 -21.06
N GLU A 148 -10.76 -12.41 -21.88
CA GLU A 148 -9.96 -11.68 -22.86
C GLU A 148 -10.03 -10.18 -22.58
N CYS A 149 -8.88 -9.51 -22.68
CA CYS A 149 -8.77 -8.07 -22.44
C CYS A 149 -7.83 -7.40 -23.43
N ASP A 150 -8.04 -6.10 -23.65
CA ASP A 150 -7.14 -5.25 -24.45
C ASP A 150 -5.87 -4.90 -23.67
N TYR A 151 -6.00 -4.70 -22.33
CA TYR A 151 -4.89 -4.34 -21.47
C TYR A 151 -4.90 -5.18 -20.19
N LEU A 152 -3.72 -5.71 -19.85
CA LEU A 152 -3.46 -6.44 -18.61
C LEU A 152 -2.58 -5.62 -17.69
N ILE A 153 -3.05 -5.36 -16.47
CA ILE A 153 -2.29 -4.69 -15.41
C ILE A 153 -1.99 -5.71 -14.31
N ILE A 154 -0.70 -5.93 -14.02
CA ILE A 154 -0.25 -6.87 -13.00
C ILE A 154 -0.01 -6.12 -11.70
N SER A 155 -0.82 -6.41 -10.68
CA SER A 155 -0.79 -5.82 -9.34
C SER A 155 -0.82 -6.88 -8.23
N ASP A 156 -0.40 -8.11 -8.52
CA ASP A 156 -0.45 -9.28 -7.63
C ASP A 156 0.73 -9.37 -6.64
N GLY A 157 1.48 -8.27 -6.49
CA GLY A 157 2.43 -8.03 -5.42
C GLY A 157 3.82 -8.63 -5.65
N ILE A 158 4.64 -8.66 -4.58
CA ILE A 158 6.06 -9.05 -4.67
C ILE A 158 6.24 -10.53 -5.06
N PHE A 159 5.29 -11.40 -4.66
CA PHE A 159 5.28 -12.83 -5.01
C PHE A 159 4.47 -13.11 -6.29
N SER A 160 4.42 -12.15 -7.21
CA SER A 160 3.68 -12.24 -8.46
C SER A 160 4.03 -13.49 -9.25
N LYS A 161 3.05 -14.37 -9.43
CA LYS A 161 3.15 -15.51 -10.35
C LYS A 161 2.85 -15.09 -11.78
N THR A 162 1.94 -14.15 -11.97
CA THR A 162 1.56 -13.63 -13.29
C THR A 162 2.77 -13.04 -14.03
N ARG A 163 3.66 -12.34 -13.31
CA ARG A 163 4.92 -11.82 -13.86
C ARG A 163 5.82 -12.96 -14.39
N SER A 164 5.91 -14.07 -13.66
CA SER A 164 6.71 -15.23 -14.08
C SER A 164 6.12 -15.91 -15.31
N LEU A 165 4.78 -16.01 -15.41
CA LEU A 165 4.09 -16.57 -16.57
C LEU A 165 4.36 -15.75 -17.83
N ILE A 166 4.27 -14.43 -17.76
CA ILE A 166 4.52 -13.54 -18.91
C ILE A 166 6.00 -13.56 -19.32
N ALA A 167 6.90 -13.62 -18.35
CA ALA A 167 8.33 -13.63 -18.61
C ALA A 167 8.87 -15.00 -19.08
N ASN A 168 8.04 -16.04 -19.09
CA ASN A 168 8.41 -17.44 -19.35
C ASN A 168 9.63 -17.90 -18.53
N LYS A 169 9.77 -17.38 -17.31
CA LYS A 169 10.83 -17.74 -16.37
C LYS A 169 10.39 -17.52 -14.94
N GLU A 170 10.90 -18.34 -14.02
CA GLU A 170 10.64 -18.15 -12.62
C GLU A 170 11.29 -16.87 -12.10
N ILE A 171 10.47 -15.96 -11.52
CA ILE A 171 10.93 -14.73 -10.91
C ILE A 171 10.61 -14.79 -9.42
N LYS A 172 11.64 -14.98 -8.59
CA LYS A 172 11.51 -15.02 -7.12
C LYS A 172 12.06 -13.74 -6.50
N PRO A 173 11.44 -13.26 -5.41
CA PRO A 173 12.04 -12.22 -4.58
C PRO A 173 13.39 -12.68 -4.03
N LYS A 174 14.38 -11.77 -4.03
CA LYS A 174 15.68 -12.02 -3.41
C LYS A 174 15.63 -11.63 -1.93
N TYR A 175 16.04 -12.55 -1.06
CA TYR A 175 16.19 -12.27 0.35
C TYR A 175 17.52 -11.51 0.63
N PHE A 176 17.43 -10.39 1.33
CA PHE A 176 18.57 -9.51 1.64
C PHE A 176 19.04 -9.59 3.10
N ASN A 177 18.90 -10.74 3.75
CA ASN A 177 19.33 -10.96 5.13
C ASN A 177 18.80 -9.92 6.13
N SER A 178 17.57 -9.49 5.92
CA SER A 178 16.90 -8.52 6.78
C SER A 178 15.53 -9.01 7.18
N ILE A 179 15.15 -8.78 8.43
CA ILE A 179 13.84 -9.13 8.98
C ILE A 179 13.15 -7.84 9.39
N ALA A 180 11.88 -7.69 9.01
CA ALA A 180 11.02 -6.60 9.46
C ALA A 180 10.07 -7.08 10.55
N LEU A 181 10.20 -6.54 11.75
CA LEU A 181 9.24 -6.68 12.85
C LEU A 181 8.29 -5.49 12.81
N ARG A 182 7.00 -5.75 12.90
CA ARG A 182 5.98 -4.70 12.84
C ARG A 182 4.95 -4.90 13.94
N GLY A 183 4.43 -3.81 14.47
CA GLY A 183 3.38 -3.85 15.47
C GLY A 183 2.72 -2.50 15.67
N ASN A 184 1.64 -2.52 16.44
CA ASN A 184 0.98 -1.32 16.93
C ASN A 184 1.26 -1.17 18.43
N ILE A 185 1.32 0.07 18.87
CA ILE A 185 1.58 0.43 20.27
C ILE A 185 0.70 1.63 20.63
N ASP A 186 0.22 1.66 21.87
CA ASP A 186 -0.52 2.80 22.40
C ASP A 186 0.45 3.89 22.85
N GLN A 187 0.06 5.16 22.66
CA GLN A 187 0.85 6.34 23.05
C GLN A 187 1.29 6.32 24.51
N ASN A 188 0.48 5.76 25.43
CA ASN A 188 0.78 5.69 26.85
C ASN A 188 2.05 4.86 27.14
N ASN A 189 2.48 4.01 26.21
CA ASN A 189 3.70 3.22 26.29
C ASN A 189 4.92 3.90 25.64
N LEU A 190 4.77 5.15 25.18
CA LEU A 190 5.78 5.92 24.46
C LEU A 190 6.13 7.20 25.22
N GLN A 191 6.98 7.09 26.25
CA GLN A 191 7.26 8.20 27.17
C GLN A 191 8.33 9.19 26.70
N TYR A 192 9.16 8.81 25.69
CA TYR A 192 10.39 9.55 25.35
C TYR A 192 10.45 10.06 23.91
N ILE A 193 9.32 10.03 23.18
CA ILE A 193 9.23 10.52 21.82
C ILE A 193 8.14 11.58 21.69
N ASP A 194 8.30 12.49 20.73
CA ASP A 194 7.25 13.44 20.40
C ASP A 194 6.13 12.73 19.63
N HIS A 195 4.93 12.76 20.18
CA HIS A 195 3.75 12.10 19.60
C HIS A 195 3.23 12.77 18.32
N ASN A 196 3.72 13.97 17.98
CA ASN A 196 3.36 14.67 16.77
C ASN A 196 4.31 14.37 15.59
N ASN A 197 5.38 13.60 15.84
CA ASN A 197 6.44 13.36 14.90
C ASN A 197 6.57 11.88 14.55
N ILE A 198 7.28 11.62 13.47
CA ILE A 198 7.83 10.29 13.15
C ILE A 198 9.17 10.20 13.86
N THR A 199 9.38 9.14 14.63
CA THR A 199 10.67 8.89 15.29
C THR A 199 11.43 7.78 14.58
N LEU A 200 12.67 8.06 14.20
CA LEU A 200 13.63 7.10 13.64
C LEU A 200 14.71 6.81 14.68
N LEU A 201 14.82 5.56 15.08
CA LEU A 201 15.83 5.07 16.02
C LEU A 201 16.88 4.31 15.23
N LEU A 202 18.13 4.81 15.22
CA LEU A 202 19.24 4.28 14.41
C LEU A 202 20.25 3.55 15.27
N GLY A 203 20.50 2.28 14.96
CA GLY A 203 21.57 1.44 15.51
C GLY A 203 22.44 0.86 14.42
N SER A 204 23.51 0.16 14.79
CA SER A 204 24.48 -0.42 13.84
C SER A 204 23.86 -1.49 12.92
N ASN A 205 23.08 -2.39 13.48
CA ASN A 205 22.47 -3.51 12.75
C ASN A 205 20.94 -3.47 12.72
N LEU A 206 20.34 -2.41 13.26
CA LEU A 206 18.90 -2.24 13.27
C LEU A 206 18.52 -0.78 13.18
N HIS A 207 17.35 -0.54 12.64
CA HIS A 207 16.68 0.73 12.79
C HIS A 207 15.18 0.49 13.04
N SER A 208 14.57 1.38 13.81
CA SER A 208 13.14 1.36 14.08
C SER A 208 12.51 2.68 13.67
N VAL A 209 11.33 2.61 13.09
CA VAL A 209 10.50 3.77 12.79
C VAL A 209 9.23 3.65 13.62
N VAL A 210 8.91 4.68 14.40
CA VAL A 210 7.70 4.76 15.22
C VAL A 210 6.93 6.00 14.80
N TYR A 211 5.63 5.88 14.57
CA TYR A 211 4.82 7.00 14.09
C TYR A 211 3.35 6.85 14.45
N PRO A 212 2.65 7.97 14.72
CA PRO A 212 1.20 7.96 14.95
C PRO A 212 0.46 7.55 13.68
N VAL A 213 -0.69 6.89 13.82
CA VAL A 213 -1.49 6.42 12.66
C VAL A 213 -2.93 6.93 12.68
N ASN A 214 -3.36 7.57 13.76
CA ASN A 214 -4.66 8.21 13.89
C ASN A 214 -4.65 9.23 15.03
N GLN A 215 -5.81 9.89 15.27
CA GLN A 215 -5.98 10.84 16.36
C GLN A 215 -6.41 10.17 17.68
N HIS A 216 -6.45 8.84 17.74
CA HIS A 216 -6.87 8.07 18.91
C HIS A 216 -5.68 7.57 19.75
N GLY A 217 -4.48 8.10 19.52
CA GLY A 217 -3.28 7.73 20.26
C GLY A 217 -2.67 6.37 19.86
N GLN A 218 -3.02 5.85 18.70
CA GLN A 218 -2.39 4.64 18.16
C GLN A 218 -1.16 4.96 17.35
N PHE A 219 -0.10 4.21 17.59
CA PHE A 219 1.16 4.27 16.88
C PHE A 219 1.46 2.95 16.19
N ASN A 220 2.20 3.02 15.11
CA ASN A 220 2.80 1.87 14.47
C ASN A 220 4.32 1.91 14.64
N PHE A 221 4.94 0.75 14.78
CA PHE A 221 6.39 0.62 14.67
C PHE A 221 6.79 -0.39 13.62
N VAL A 222 7.93 -0.13 13.00
CA VAL A 222 8.62 -1.06 12.09
C VAL A 222 10.08 -1.09 12.48
N THR A 223 10.58 -2.24 12.87
CA THR A 223 11.99 -2.46 13.17
C THR A 223 12.60 -3.36 12.11
N ILE A 224 13.63 -2.90 11.43
CA ILE A 224 14.42 -3.68 10.48
C ILE A 224 15.69 -4.15 11.18
N LEU A 225 15.85 -5.46 11.23
CA LEU A 225 17.05 -6.14 11.73
C LEU A 225 17.85 -6.66 10.55
N ARG A 226 19.14 -6.38 10.50
CA ARG A 226 20.08 -6.98 9.56
C ARG A 226 20.85 -8.10 10.26
N LYS A 227 20.94 -9.23 9.57
CA LYS A 227 21.74 -10.37 10.01
C LYS A 227 23.17 -10.22 9.53
#